data_a85889275859cf90e80984388fa8faec
#
_entry.id   a85889275859cf90e80984388fa8faec
#
_cell.length_a   1.000
_cell.length_b   1.000
_cell.length_c   1.000
_cell.angle_alpha   90.00
_cell.angle_beta   90.00
_cell.angle_gamma   90.00
#
_symmetry.space_group_name_H-M   'P 1'
#
loop_
_entity.id
_entity.type
_entity.pdbx_description
1 polymer ?
#
loop_
_entity_poly.entity_id
_entity_poly.type
_entity_poly.pdbx_seq_one_letter_code
_entity_poly.pdbx_strand_id
1 'polypeptide(L)'
;MRLSVPIYHLKRRARLLARGEKIPLHEAQDRIAREEGFSAWSALSARMAANPPASALLPRLVEGDMLLLGARPGHGKTLVALQLLLDAARDGRRAVFFTLEYTDQEVKRLIQSLDNGAVERAPEIVTSGDISADFIVRYLSGSPRGTVAVIDYLQILDQQRNKPSLWDQMLVLNNFAKENGVILGFISQIDRSFSPECEPLPGLDDVRLPNPIPAGVFSKACFLHAGEARLQHVG
;
A
#
# COMPACT_ATOMS: atom_id res chain seq x y z
N MET A 1 9.41 -15.86 -15.21
CA MET A 1 8.20 -16.53 -15.72
C MET A 1 7.05 -15.59 -15.40
N ARG A 2 6.31 -15.15 -16.39
CA ARG A 2 5.20 -14.19 -16.25
C ARG A 2 3.92 -15.00 -16.09
N LEU A 3 3.02 -14.60 -15.17
CA LEU A 3 1.71 -15.24 -15.06
C LEU A 3 0.89 -14.96 -16.34
N SER A 4 0.03 -15.90 -16.72
CA SER A 4 -0.88 -15.76 -17.88
C SER A 4 -1.91 -14.65 -17.65
N VAL A 5 -2.35 -14.50 -16.39
CA VAL A 5 -3.27 -13.46 -15.92
C VAL A 5 -2.89 -13.03 -14.50
N PRO A 6 -3.34 -11.85 -14.04
CA PRO A 6 -3.11 -11.36 -12.68
C PRO A 6 -3.57 -12.33 -11.60
N ILE A 7 -2.85 -12.37 -10.47
CA ILE A 7 -3.11 -13.32 -9.37
C ILE A 7 -4.54 -13.25 -8.81
N TYR A 8 -5.20 -12.10 -8.86
CA TYR A 8 -6.58 -11.98 -8.38
C TYR A 8 -7.58 -12.71 -9.30
N HIS A 9 -7.31 -12.75 -10.61
CA HIS A 9 -8.07 -13.59 -11.54
C HIS A 9 -7.85 -15.06 -11.24
N LEU A 10 -6.62 -15.47 -10.95
CA LEU A 10 -6.31 -16.84 -10.54
C LEU A 10 -7.03 -17.20 -9.24
N LYS A 11 -7.05 -16.29 -8.25
CA LYS A 11 -7.83 -16.46 -7.02
C LYS A 11 -9.33 -16.62 -7.29
N ARG A 12 -9.88 -15.81 -8.22
CA ARG A 12 -11.29 -15.90 -8.62
C ARG A 12 -11.57 -17.20 -9.35
N ARG A 13 -10.72 -17.62 -10.29
CA ARG A 13 -10.81 -18.91 -10.99
C ARG A 13 -10.79 -20.06 -9.99
N ALA A 14 -9.86 -20.06 -9.03
CA ALA A 14 -9.79 -21.08 -7.99
C ALA A 14 -11.08 -21.16 -7.15
N ARG A 15 -11.68 -20.03 -6.79
CA ARG A 15 -12.97 -20.01 -6.06
C ARG A 15 -14.12 -20.57 -6.90
N LEU A 16 -14.16 -20.24 -8.18
CA LEU A 16 -15.20 -20.78 -9.10
C LEU A 16 -15.01 -22.28 -9.31
N LEU A 17 -13.78 -22.72 -9.50
CA LEU A 17 -13.44 -24.14 -9.63
C LEU A 17 -13.82 -24.92 -8.37
N ALA A 18 -13.45 -24.42 -7.19
CA ALA A 18 -13.80 -25.04 -5.90
C ALA A 18 -15.31 -25.23 -5.74
N ARG A 19 -16.10 -24.21 -6.13
CA ARG A 19 -17.57 -24.27 -6.06
C ARG A 19 -18.16 -25.20 -7.12
N GLY A 20 -17.65 -25.16 -8.35
CA GLY A 20 -18.16 -25.96 -9.47
C GLY A 20 -17.90 -27.45 -9.29
N GLU A 21 -16.71 -27.82 -8.84
CA GLU A 21 -16.30 -29.20 -8.64
C GLU A 21 -16.49 -29.72 -7.21
N LYS A 22 -16.97 -28.87 -6.29
CA LYS A 22 -17.16 -29.18 -4.85
C LYS A 22 -15.89 -29.70 -4.18
N ILE A 23 -14.74 -29.17 -4.55
CA ILE A 23 -13.44 -29.49 -3.96
C ILE A 23 -13.00 -28.40 -2.98
N PRO A 24 -12.10 -28.71 -2.03
CA PRO A 24 -11.52 -27.71 -1.13
C PRO A 24 -10.84 -26.58 -1.89
N LEU A 25 -10.91 -25.34 -1.36
CA LEU A 25 -10.33 -24.18 -2.02
C LEU A 25 -8.81 -24.32 -2.25
N HIS A 26 -8.08 -24.91 -1.29
CA HIS A 26 -6.64 -25.11 -1.43
C HIS A 26 -6.29 -26.06 -2.60
N GLU A 27 -7.10 -27.10 -2.82
CA GLU A 27 -6.92 -28.01 -3.95
C GLU A 27 -7.16 -27.29 -5.30
N ALA A 28 -8.23 -26.49 -5.37
CA ALA A 28 -8.51 -25.67 -6.55
C ALA A 28 -7.39 -24.65 -6.80
N GLN A 29 -6.85 -24.03 -5.75
CA GLN A 29 -5.71 -23.11 -5.84
C GLN A 29 -4.47 -23.82 -6.38
N ASP A 30 -4.15 -25.01 -5.89
CA ASP A 30 -3.00 -25.79 -6.36
C ASP A 30 -3.13 -26.21 -7.82
N ARG A 31 -4.34 -26.54 -8.28
CA ARG A 31 -4.60 -26.86 -9.70
C ARG A 31 -4.33 -25.62 -10.56
N ILE A 32 -4.88 -24.47 -10.20
CA ILE A 32 -4.64 -23.20 -10.91
C ILE A 32 -3.15 -22.83 -10.91
N ALA A 33 -2.45 -23.04 -9.79
CA ALA A 33 -1.00 -22.78 -9.72
C ALA A 33 -0.19 -23.68 -10.68
N ARG A 34 -0.59 -24.96 -10.82
CA ARG A 34 0.05 -25.88 -11.78
C ARG A 34 -0.18 -25.47 -13.23
N GLU A 35 -1.36 -24.95 -13.57
CA GLU A 35 -1.63 -24.37 -14.90
C GLU A 35 -0.70 -23.20 -15.22
N GLU A 36 -0.32 -22.41 -14.21
CA GLU A 36 0.63 -21.31 -14.32
C GLU A 36 2.12 -21.76 -14.22
N GLY A 37 2.37 -23.08 -14.13
CA GLY A 37 3.72 -23.65 -14.11
C GLY A 37 4.38 -23.69 -12.73
N PHE A 38 3.60 -23.57 -11.65
CA PHE A 38 4.08 -23.69 -10.28
C PHE A 38 3.70 -25.02 -9.66
N SER A 39 4.52 -25.55 -8.74
CA SER A 39 4.25 -26.83 -8.06
C SER A 39 3.01 -26.79 -7.16
N ALA A 40 2.74 -25.66 -6.54
CA ALA A 40 1.61 -25.42 -5.65
C ALA A 40 1.28 -23.93 -5.55
N TRP A 41 0.11 -23.60 -4.99
CA TRP A 41 -0.29 -22.21 -4.73
C TRP A 41 0.67 -21.47 -3.80
N SER A 42 1.24 -22.15 -2.82
CA SER A 42 2.26 -21.59 -1.94
C SER A 42 3.50 -21.13 -2.70
N ALA A 43 3.97 -21.92 -3.68
CA ALA A 43 5.11 -21.56 -4.53
C ALA A 43 4.79 -20.35 -5.42
N LEU A 44 3.60 -20.31 -6.03
CA LEU A 44 3.12 -19.15 -6.79
C LEU A 44 3.02 -17.91 -5.90
N SER A 45 2.41 -18.03 -4.72
CA SER A 45 2.27 -16.93 -3.77
C SER A 45 3.63 -16.44 -3.25
N ALA A 46 4.54 -17.35 -2.92
CA ALA A 46 5.91 -17.02 -2.50
C ALA A 46 6.69 -16.30 -3.61
N ARG A 47 6.53 -16.72 -4.87
CA ARG A 47 7.15 -16.05 -6.02
C ARG A 47 6.63 -14.63 -6.20
N MET A 48 5.32 -14.43 -6.02
CA MET A 48 4.71 -13.10 -6.08
C MET A 48 5.11 -12.24 -4.88
N ALA A 49 5.28 -12.83 -3.70
CA ALA A 49 5.81 -12.16 -2.51
C ALA A 49 7.32 -11.83 -2.64
N ALA A 50 8.10 -12.72 -3.26
CA ALA A 50 9.53 -12.50 -3.48
C ALA A 50 9.85 -11.44 -4.57
N ASN A 51 8.85 -11.04 -5.37
CA ASN A 51 8.99 -9.99 -6.38
C ASN A 51 7.80 -9.00 -6.26
N PRO A 52 7.56 -8.40 -5.08
CA PRO A 52 6.55 -7.36 -5.01
C PRO A 52 7.05 -6.18 -5.84
N PRO A 53 6.18 -5.54 -6.61
CA PRO A 53 6.50 -4.27 -7.25
C PRO A 53 6.94 -3.20 -6.26
N ALA A 54 6.76 -3.45 -4.95
CA ALA A 54 7.14 -2.60 -3.84
C ALA A 54 8.64 -2.60 -3.52
N SER A 55 9.39 -3.68 -3.74
CA SER A 55 10.83 -3.74 -3.42
C SER A 55 11.69 -2.74 -4.21
N ALA A 56 11.10 -2.09 -5.22
CA ALA A 56 11.73 -1.05 -6.01
C ALA A 56 11.30 0.37 -5.60
N LEU A 57 10.44 0.56 -4.59
CA LEU A 57 9.93 1.89 -4.24
C LEU A 57 10.92 2.69 -3.39
N LEU A 58 11.42 2.12 -2.30
CA LEU A 58 12.27 2.84 -1.34
C LEU A 58 13.49 3.53 -2.00
N PRO A 59 14.27 2.89 -2.90
CA PRO A 59 15.40 3.54 -3.55
C PRO A 59 15.03 4.71 -4.47
N ARG A 60 13.75 4.84 -4.82
CA ARG A 60 13.23 5.90 -5.69
C ARG A 60 12.58 7.03 -4.92
N LEU A 61 12.52 6.92 -3.59
CA LEU A 61 11.99 7.95 -2.69
C LEU A 61 13.15 8.73 -2.08
N VAL A 62 12.94 10.04 -1.96
CA VAL A 62 13.89 10.95 -1.31
C VAL A 62 13.23 11.59 -0.09
N GLU A 63 14.06 12.13 0.79
CA GLU A 63 13.59 12.87 1.97
C GLU A 63 12.62 14.00 1.58
N GLY A 64 11.50 14.08 2.28
CA GLY A 64 10.45 15.07 2.01
C GLY A 64 9.43 14.66 0.96
N ASP A 65 9.54 13.45 0.37
CA ASP A 65 8.55 12.96 -0.59
C ASP A 65 7.19 12.71 0.04
N MET A 66 6.16 13.09 -0.69
CA MET A 66 4.77 12.72 -0.46
C MET A 66 4.37 11.70 -1.54
N LEU A 67 4.18 10.44 -1.15
CA LEU A 67 3.85 9.33 -2.04
C LEU A 67 2.37 8.97 -1.97
N LEU A 68 1.67 8.95 -3.08
CA LEU A 68 0.34 8.36 -3.20
C LEU A 68 0.44 6.90 -3.65
N LEU A 69 -0.22 5.99 -2.91
CA LEU A 69 -0.37 4.57 -3.27
C LEU A 69 -1.81 4.30 -3.68
N GLY A 70 -2.09 4.31 -4.98
CA GLY A 70 -3.43 4.13 -5.53
C GLY A 70 -3.69 2.71 -6.03
N ALA A 71 -4.80 2.10 -5.58
CA ALA A 71 -5.25 0.81 -6.10
C ALA A 71 -6.74 0.58 -5.86
N ARG A 72 -7.34 -0.29 -6.66
CA ARG A 72 -8.68 -0.83 -6.35
C ARG A 72 -8.66 -1.73 -5.11
N PRO A 73 -9.79 -1.91 -4.42
CA PRO A 73 -9.90 -2.85 -3.33
C PRO A 73 -9.39 -4.25 -3.72
N GLY A 74 -8.59 -4.88 -2.86
CA GLY A 74 -8.05 -6.22 -3.09
C GLY A 74 -6.83 -6.31 -4.02
N HIS A 75 -6.30 -5.19 -4.54
CA HIS A 75 -5.12 -5.16 -5.41
C HIS A 75 -3.78 -5.02 -4.67
N GLY A 76 -3.77 -5.22 -3.35
CA GLY A 76 -2.53 -5.34 -2.57
C GLY A 76 -1.88 -4.03 -2.14
N LYS A 77 -2.59 -2.88 -2.17
CA LYS A 77 -2.05 -1.58 -1.75
C LYS A 77 -1.42 -1.60 -0.35
N THR A 78 -2.12 -2.19 0.62
CA THR A 78 -1.62 -2.31 2.01
C THR A 78 -0.37 -3.19 2.08
N LEU A 79 -0.32 -4.29 1.32
CA LEU A 79 0.87 -5.15 1.27
C LEU A 79 2.07 -4.43 0.67
N VAL A 80 1.87 -3.61 -0.37
CA VAL A 80 2.93 -2.77 -0.96
C VAL A 80 3.42 -1.73 0.05
N ALA A 81 2.51 -1.10 0.79
CA ALA A 81 2.86 -0.15 1.83
C ALA A 81 3.64 -0.80 2.98
N LEU A 82 3.19 -1.96 3.46
CA LEU A 82 3.92 -2.72 4.49
C LEU A 82 5.29 -3.19 4.00
N GLN A 83 5.42 -3.60 2.73
CA GLN A 83 6.71 -3.94 2.15
C GLN A 83 7.65 -2.73 2.10
N LEU A 84 7.15 -1.55 1.72
CA LEU A 84 7.92 -0.30 1.75
C LEU A 84 8.44 0.00 3.17
N LEU A 85 7.59 -0.16 4.19
CA LEU A 85 7.98 0.03 5.59
C LEU A 85 8.99 -1.01 6.07
N LEU A 86 8.85 -2.27 5.66
CA LEU A 86 9.82 -3.32 5.95
C LEU A 86 11.17 -3.03 5.29
N ASP A 87 11.17 -2.57 4.04
CA ASP A 87 12.40 -2.21 3.34
C ASP A 87 13.09 -1.01 4.01
N ALA A 88 12.32 -0.02 4.48
CA ALA A 88 12.83 1.10 5.27
C ALA A 88 13.45 0.63 6.60
N ALA A 89 12.78 -0.28 7.30
CA ALA A 89 13.27 -0.85 8.56
C ALA A 89 14.56 -1.65 8.35
N ARG A 90 14.68 -2.41 7.25
CA ARG A 90 15.92 -3.12 6.87
C ARG A 90 17.06 -2.17 6.55
N ASP A 91 16.75 -1.00 5.99
CA ASP A 91 17.71 0.09 5.72
C ASP A 91 18.04 0.90 6.99
N GLY A 92 17.60 0.44 8.17
CA GLY A 92 17.86 1.09 9.46
C GLY A 92 17.04 2.37 9.71
N ARG A 93 16.06 2.67 8.86
CA ARG A 93 15.19 3.84 9.01
C ARG A 93 14.05 3.55 9.99
N ARG A 94 13.58 4.57 10.70
CA ARG A 94 12.33 4.50 11.42
C ARG A 94 11.18 4.30 10.43
N ALA A 95 10.30 3.32 10.70
CA ALA A 95 9.18 2.98 9.85
C ALA A 95 7.89 2.97 10.68
N VAL A 96 6.84 3.70 10.25
CA VAL A 96 5.59 3.87 11.00
C VAL A 96 4.39 3.64 10.10
N PHE A 97 3.44 2.83 10.58
CA PHE A 97 2.19 2.56 9.89
C PHE A 97 1.00 3.09 10.69
N PHE A 98 0.30 4.08 10.15
CA PHE A 98 -0.93 4.63 10.72
C PHE A 98 -2.13 3.99 10.04
N THR A 99 -3.01 3.33 10.78
CA THR A 99 -4.20 2.67 10.20
C THR A 99 -5.37 2.66 11.16
N LEU A 100 -6.59 2.72 10.59
CA LEU A 100 -7.84 2.41 11.26
C LEU A 100 -8.57 1.24 10.59
N GLU A 101 -8.05 0.71 9.47
CA GLU A 101 -8.65 -0.43 8.77
C GLU A 101 -8.28 -1.78 9.41
N TYR A 102 -7.16 -1.82 10.14
CA TYR A 102 -6.61 -3.05 10.71
C TYR A 102 -6.30 -2.87 12.19
N THR A 103 -6.48 -3.93 12.96
CA THR A 103 -5.95 -4.03 14.31
C THR A 103 -4.43 -4.27 14.31
N ASP A 104 -3.77 -3.96 15.40
CA ASP A 104 -2.34 -4.23 15.58
C ASP A 104 -1.98 -5.71 15.28
N GLN A 105 -2.82 -6.66 15.73
CA GLN A 105 -2.60 -8.09 15.49
C GLN A 105 -2.71 -8.48 14.02
N GLU A 106 -3.66 -7.90 13.29
CA GLU A 106 -3.82 -8.16 11.86
C GLU A 106 -2.64 -7.62 11.06
N VAL A 107 -2.17 -6.39 11.37
CA VAL A 107 -0.97 -5.83 10.74
C VAL A 107 0.26 -6.70 11.02
N LYS A 108 0.46 -7.15 12.26
CA LYS A 108 1.56 -8.06 12.63
C LYS A 108 1.53 -9.36 11.83
N ARG A 109 0.34 -9.96 11.64
CA ARG A 109 0.19 -11.16 10.78
C ARG A 109 0.53 -10.88 9.33
N LEU A 110 0.12 -9.72 8.79
CA LEU A 110 0.48 -9.32 7.43
C LEU A 110 1.99 -9.12 7.29
N ILE A 111 2.64 -8.44 8.25
CA ILE A 111 4.08 -8.28 8.31
C ILE A 111 4.78 -9.65 8.34
N GLN A 112 4.37 -10.56 9.20
CA GLN A 112 4.92 -11.91 9.27
C GLN A 112 4.77 -12.69 7.96
N SER A 113 3.70 -12.46 7.20
CA SER A 113 3.51 -13.09 5.89
C SER A 113 4.44 -12.54 4.80
N LEU A 114 4.94 -11.33 4.97
CA LEU A 114 5.87 -10.66 4.05
C LEU A 114 7.33 -10.87 4.44
N ASP A 115 7.59 -11.03 5.71
CA ASP A 115 8.93 -11.14 6.29
C ASP A 115 8.97 -12.25 7.33
N ASN A 116 9.74 -13.29 7.06
CA ASN A 116 9.89 -14.45 7.95
C ASN A 116 10.82 -14.19 9.15
N GLY A 117 10.78 -12.98 9.71
CA GLY A 117 11.57 -12.60 10.88
C GLY A 117 12.97 -12.08 10.57
N ALA A 118 13.22 -11.66 9.33
CA ALA A 118 14.51 -11.12 8.90
C ALA A 118 14.72 -9.65 9.33
N VAL A 119 13.69 -8.97 9.83
CA VAL A 119 13.79 -7.57 10.27
C VAL A 119 14.01 -7.51 11.78
N GLU A 120 15.16 -7.01 12.20
CA GLU A 120 15.49 -6.83 13.63
C GLU A 120 14.54 -5.83 14.32
N ARG A 121 14.07 -4.81 13.61
CA ARG A 121 13.15 -3.81 14.11
C ARG A 121 11.90 -3.73 13.22
N ALA A 122 10.80 -4.25 13.71
CA ALA A 122 9.51 -4.17 13.01
C ALA A 122 9.02 -2.70 12.90
N PRO A 123 8.25 -2.35 11.85
CA PRO A 123 7.56 -1.08 11.77
C PRO A 123 6.65 -0.83 12.98
N GLU A 124 6.62 0.42 13.46
CA GLU A 124 5.68 0.86 14.50
C GLU A 124 4.26 0.87 13.92
N ILE A 125 3.28 0.39 14.69
CA ILE A 125 1.86 0.35 14.27
C ILE A 125 1.07 1.27 15.16
N VAL A 126 0.34 2.20 14.54
CA VAL A 126 -0.48 3.20 15.23
C VAL A 126 -1.93 3.08 14.77
N THR A 127 -2.82 2.70 15.71
CA THR A 127 -4.25 2.46 15.45
C THR A 127 -5.15 3.43 16.22
N SER A 128 -4.66 4.64 16.51
CA SER A 128 -5.43 5.66 17.24
C SER A 128 -6.58 6.22 16.41
N GLY A 129 -7.76 6.36 17.00
CA GLY A 129 -8.91 7.03 16.39
C GLY A 129 -8.69 8.54 16.13
N ASP A 130 -7.66 9.14 16.75
CA ASP A 130 -7.36 10.57 16.65
C ASP A 130 -6.41 10.92 15.50
N ILE A 131 -6.09 9.96 14.61
CA ILE A 131 -5.18 10.19 13.48
C ILE A 131 -5.66 11.40 12.67
N SER A 132 -4.85 12.45 12.68
CA SER A 132 -5.00 13.72 11.96
C SER A 132 -3.61 14.22 11.59
N ALA A 133 -3.52 15.28 10.77
CA ALA A 133 -2.22 15.88 10.45
C ALA A 133 -1.46 16.30 11.72
N ASP A 134 -2.13 16.96 12.66
CA ASP A 134 -1.52 17.38 13.93
C ASP A 134 -1.05 16.19 14.77
N PHE A 135 -1.82 15.11 14.79
CA PHE A 135 -1.44 13.89 15.49
C PHE A 135 -0.19 13.27 14.85
N ILE A 136 -0.18 13.13 13.50
CA ILE A 136 0.94 12.56 12.75
C ILE A 136 2.20 13.41 12.95
N VAL A 137 2.09 14.74 12.84
CA VAL A 137 3.20 15.66 13.05
C VAL A 137 3.78 15.52 14.46
N ARG A 138 2.94 15.51 15.50
CA ARG A 138 3.40 15.31 16.88
C ARG A 138 4.07 13.96 17.07
N TYR A 139 3.50 12.89 16.51
CA TYR A 139 4.03 11.53 16.63
C TYR A 139 5.40 11.39 15.95
N LEU A 140 5.58 12.05 14.81
CA LEU A 140 6.82 12.01 14.02
C LEU A 140 7.81 13.12 14.37
N SER A 141 7.45 14.07 15.25
CA SER A 141 8.38 15.12 15.71
C SER A 141 9.64 14.51 16.30
N GLY A 142 10.79 15.05 15.93
CA GLY A 142 12.10 14.54 16.36
C GLY A 142 12.53 13.21 15.73
N SER A 143 11.78 12.71 14.75
CA SER A 143 12.21 11.53 13.97
C SER A 143 13.47 11.82 13.17
N PRO A 144 14.35 10.83 13.00
CA PRO A 144 15.49 10.95 12.09
C PRO A 144 15.04 11.28 10.67
N ARG A 145 15.85 12.05 9.94
CA ARG A 145 15.64 12.25 8.50
C ARG A 145 15.63 10.90 7.77
N GLY A 146 14.84 10.79 6.71
CA GLY A 146 14.65 9.53 6.00
C GLY A 146 13.65 8.56 6.66
N THR A 147 13.02 8.93 7.81
CA THR A 147 11.91 8.18 8.37
C THR A 147 10.82 8.00 7.33
N VAL A 148 10.24 6.79 7.25
CA VAL A 148 9.14 6.47 6.34
C VAL A 148 7.88 6.22 7.15
N ALA A 149 6.82 6.94 6.87
CA ALA A 149 5.52 6.72 7.49
C ALA A 149 4.44 6.54 6.43
N VAL A 150 3.53 5.59 6.63
CA VAL A 150 2.41 5.33 5.72
C VAL A 150 1.08 5.46 6.46
N ILE A 151 0.13 6.13 5.83
CA ILE A 151 -1.23 6.36 6.32
C ILE A 151 -2.19 5.48 5.50
N ASP A 152 -2.85 4.53 6.15
CA ASP A 152 -3.84 3.65 5.54
C ASP A 152 -5.23 3.95 6.13
N TYR A 153 -6.04 4.71 5.51
CA TYR A 153 -5.97 5.29 4.16
C TYR A 153 -6.14 6.83 4.22
N LEU A 154 -5.90 7.53 3.11
CA LEU A 154 -5.94 9.00 3.04
C LEU A 154 -7.23 9.60 3.64
N GLN A 155 -8.38 8.96 3.41
CA GLN A 155 -9.68 9.42 3.90
C GLN A 155 -9.85 9.37 5.43
N ILE A 156 -8.90 8.75 6.19
CA ILE A 156 -8.89 8.85 7.66
C ILE A 156 -8.78 10.31 8.12
N LEU A 157 -8.06 11.11 7.36
CA LEU A 157 -7.88 12.54 7.66
C LEU A 157 -9.18 13.33 7.50
N ASP A 158 -10.16 12.79 6.77
CA ASP A 158 -11.40 13.47 6.38
C ASP A 158 -12.67 12.94 7.09
N GLN A 159 -12.54 11.98 8.01
CA GLN A 159 -13.70 11.29 8.60
C GLN A 159 -14.45 12.08 9.67
N GLN A 160 -13.88 13.09 10.29
CA GLN A 160 -14.49 13.79 11.41
C GLN A 160 -14.69 15.27 11.10
N ARG A 161 -15.92 15.76 11.27
CA ARG A 161 -16.31 17.16 11.02
C ARG A 161 -15.59 18.19 11.91
N ASN A 162 -15.03 17.76 13.03
CA ASN A 162 -14.28 18.60 13.97
C ASN A 162 -12.78 18.71 13.63
N LYS A 163 -12.29 17.98 12.61
CA LYS A 163 -10.92 18.10 12.12
C LYS A 163 -10.81 19.21 11.06
N PRO A 164 -9.62 19.80 10.87
CA PRO A 164 -9.37 20.72 9.75
C PRO A 164 -9.71 20.06 8.40
N SER A 165 -9.93 20.87 7.38
CA SER A 165 -10.21 20.35 6.03
C SER A 165 -9.07 19.42 5.56
N LEU A 166 -9.40 18.45 4.69
CA LEU A 166 -8.38 17.58 4.10
C LEU A 166 -7.29 18.41 3.38
N TRP A 167 -7.70 19.51 2.74
CA TRP A 167 -6.80 20.45 2.09
C TRP A 167 -5.74 21.01 3.06
N ASP A 168 -6.17 21.56 4.18
CA ASP A 168 -5.27 22.16 5.18
C ASP A 168 -4.36 21.09 5.80
N GLN A 169 -4.90 19.92 6.12
CA GLN A 169 -4.14 18.81 6.66
C GLN A 169 -3.04 18.33 5.70
N MET A 170 -3.33 18.26 4.40
CA MET A 170 -2.34 17.86 3.40
C MET A 170 -1.24 18.91 3.23
N LEU A 171 -1.55 20.21 3.35
CA LEU A 171 -0.52 21.26 3.36
C LEU A 171 0.40 21.16 4.57
N VAL A 172 -0.18 20.96 5.77
CA VAL A 172 0.59 20.77 7.02
C VAL A 172 1.55 19.58 6.90
N LEU A 173 1.06 18.44 6.41
CA LEU A 173 1.87 17.23 6.24
C LEU A 173 2.96 17.40 5.18
N ASN A 174 2.67 18.08 4.08
CA ASN A 174 3.66 18.36 3.03
C ASN A 174 4.80 19.26 3.56
N ASN A 175 4.46 20.33 4.27
CA ASN A 175 5.47 21.22 4.88
C ASN A 175 6.31 20.44 5.90
N PHE A 176 5.67 19.70 6.80
CA PHE A 176 6.36 18.86 7.79
C PHE A 176 7.31 17.86 7.14
N ALA A 177 6.86 17.17 6.09
CA ALA A 177 7.67 16.18 5.37
C ALA A 177 8.95 16.84 4.80
N LYS A 178 8.81 17.97 4.13
CA LYS A 178 9.94 18.69 3.52
C LYS A 178 10.92 19.24 4.57
N GLU A 179 10.43 19.87 5.63
CA GLU A 179 11.26 20.47 6.66
C GLU A 179 12.03 19.42 7.46
N ASN A 180 11.38 18.31 7.81
CA ASN A 180 11.96 17.27 8.66
C ASN A 180 12.58 16.12 7.89
N GLY A 181 12.48 16.10 6.55
CA GLY A 181 13.02 15.03 5.71
C GLY A 181 12.31 13.69 5.91
N VAL A 182 11.05 13.71 6.32
CA VAL A 182 10.22 12.51 6.47
C VAL A 182 9.57 12.15 5.14
N ILE A 183 9.51 10.87 4.81
CA ILE A 183 8.78 10.36 3.64
C ILE A 183 7.39 9.95 4.09
N LEU A 184 6.35 10.54 3.52
CA LEU A 184 4.96 10.22 3.85
C LEU A 184 4.27 9.51 2.69
N GLY A 185 3.80 8.29 2.92
CA GLY A 185 3.00 7.51 1.99
C GLY A 185 1.51 7.56 2.36
N PHE A 186 0.63 7.69 1.38
CA PHE A 186 -0.82 7.71 1.58
C PHE A 186 -1.47 6.65 0.70
N ILE A 187 -2.16 5.72 1.33
CA ILE A 187 -2.95 4.73 0.60
C ILE A 187 -4.29 5.37 0.22
N SER A 188 -4.70 5.21 -1.03
CA SER A 188 -6.01 5.64 -1.50
C SER A 188 -6.66 4.62 -2.42
N GLN A 189 -7.97 4.69 -2.52
CA GLN A 189 -8.74 3.84 -3.42
C GLN A 189 -8.88 4.50 -4.79
N ILE A 190 -8.79 3.69 -5.82
CA ILE A 190 -9.16 4.09 -7.19
C ILE A 190 -10.65 3.97 -7.36
N ASP A 191 -11.25 4.93 -8.04
CA ASP A 191 -12.68 4.97 -8.31
C ASP A 191 -13.14 3.75 -9.12
N ARG A 192 -14.39 3.39 -8.97
CA ARG A 192 -14.98 2.25 -9.68
C ARG A 192 -15.21 2.54 -11.16
N SER A 193 -15.27 3.82 -11.55
CA SER A 193 -15.42 4.26 -12.93
C SER A 193 -14.19 4.00 -13.79
N PHE A 194 -12.98 3.89 -13.18
CA PHE A 194 -11.79 3.50 -13.92
C PHE A 194 -12.02 2.21 -14.70
N SER A 195 -11.81 2.22 -16.01
CA SER A 195 -11.91 1.04 -16.87
C SER A 195 -10.55 0.65 -17.41
N PRO A 196 -10.06 -0.56 -17.08
CA PRO A 196 -8.79 -1.07 -17.62
C PRO A 196 -8.83 -1.33 -19.14
N GLU A 197 -10.01 -1.30 -19.75
CA GLU A 197 -10.19 -1.45 -21.19
C GLU A 197 -9.83 -0.16 -21.94
N CYS A 198 -9.95 1.00 -21.27
CA CYS A 198 -9.61 2.30 -21.84
C CYS A 198 -8.16 2.68 -21.54
N GLU A 199 -7.71 2.42 -20.32
CA GLU A 199 -6.34 2.70 -19.90
C GLU A 199 -5.77 1.52 -19.10
N PRO A 200 -4.53 1.07 -19.40
CA PRO A 200 -3.96 -0.12 -18.77
C PRO A 200 -3.63 0.08 -17.27
N LEU A 201 -3.46 1.32 -16.83
CA LEU A 201 -3.14 1.70 -15.44
C LEU A 201 -3.88 2.98 -15.05
N PRO A 202 -4.38 3.06 -13.80
CA PRO A 202 -5.02 4.28 -13.31
C PRO A 202 -4.04 5.44 -13.16
N GLY A 203 -4.60 6.67 -13.19
CA GLY A 203 -3.91 7.93 -12.95
C GLY A 203 -4.41 8.65 -11.70
N LEU A 204 -3.93 9.90 -11.51
CA LEU A 204 -4.38 10.74 -10.38
C LEU A 204 -5.87 11.06 -10.44
N ASP A 205 -6.42 11.23 -11.64
CA ASP A 205 -7.83 11.57 -11.87
C ASP A 205 -8.76 10.42 -11.48
N ASP A 206 -8.23 9.19 -11.43
CA ASP A 206 -8.99 8.01 -11.01
C ASP A 206 -8.98 7.80 -9.47
N VAL A 207 -8.26 8.64 -8.74
CA VAL A 207 -8.18 8.51 -7.28
C VAL A 207 -9.49 8.98 -6.65
N ARG A 208 -10.08 8.11 -5.85
CA ARG A 208 -11.31 8.45 -5.12
C ARG A 208 -11.00 9.42 -3.97
N LEU A 209 -11.23 10.70 -4.21
CA LEU A 209 -11.09 11.77 -3.21
C LEU A 209 -12.49 12.35 -2.91
N PRO A 210 -13.01 12.16 -1.69
CA PRO A 210 -14.30 12.75 -1.30
C PRO A 210 -14.24 14.27 -1.23
N ASN A 211 -13.07 14.83 -0.86
CA ASN A 211 -12.79 16.26 -0.80
C ASN A 211 -11.51 16.60 -1.58
N PRO A 212 -11.40 17.81 -2.13
CA PRO A 212 -10.23 18.22 -2.89
C PRO A 212 -8.97 18.28 -2.02
N ILE A 213 -7.85 18.04 -2.64
CA ILE A 213 -6.51 18.19 -2.07
C ILE A 213 -5.72 19.24 -2.88
N PRO A 214 -4.66 19.85 -2.30
CA PRO A 214 -3.82 20.78 -3.03
C PRO A 214 -3.20 20.14 -4.27
N ALA A 215 -3.24 20.85 -5.40
CA ALA A 215 -2.54 20.41 -6.60
C ALA A 215 -1.02 20.31 -6.32
N GLY A 216 -0.37 19.26 -6.82
CA GLY A 216 1.07 19.06 -6.63
C GLY A 216 1.48 18.72 -5.19
N VAL A 217 0.54 18.37 -4.30
CA VAL A 217 0.88 17.97 -2.93
C VAL A 217 1.64 16.65 -2.90
N PHE A 218 1.35 15.73 -3.79
CA PHE A 218 2.14 14.52 -3.98
C PHE A 218 3.29 14.78 -4.95
N SER A 219 4.50 14.40 -4.57
CA SER A 219 5.66 14.41 -5.45
C SER A 219 5.73 13.16 -6.34
N LYS A 220 5.18 12.06 -5.82
CA LYS A 220 5.16 10.75 -6.50
C LYS A 220 3.83 10.04 -6.31
N ALA A 221 3.44 9.27 -7.31
CA ALA A 221 2.29 8.38 -7.23
C ALA A 221 2.67 6.98 -7.73
N CYS A 222 2.25 5.96 -7.00
CA CYS A 222 2.39 4.56 -7.39
C CYS A 222 1.02 3.93 -7.54
N PHE A 223 0.68 3.56 -8.75
CA PHE A 223 -0.58 2.91 -9.06
C PHE A 223 -0.38 1.40 -9.23
N LEU A 224 -1.27 0.65 -8.59
CA LEU A 224 -1.27 -0.80 -8.60
C LEU A 224 -2.47 -1.31 -9.39
N HIS A 225 -2.21 -2.09 -10.42
CA HIS A 225 -3.24 -2.77 -11.16
C HIS A 225 -2.73 -4.13 -11.64
N ALA A 226 -3.55 -5.16 -11.48
CA ALA A 226 -3.29 -6.48 -12.03
C ALA A 226 -1.93 -7.12 -11.63
N GLY A 227 -1.36 -6.74 -10.48
CA GLY A 227 -0.06 -7.23 -10.02
C GLY A 227 1.13 -6.43 -10.56
N GLU A 228 0.87 -5.40 -11.36
CA GLU A 228 1.87 -4.42 -11.81
C GLU A 228 1.81 -3.17 -10.91
N ALA A 229 2.96 -2.53 -10.71
CA ALA A 229 3.07 -1.24 -10.05
C ALA A 229 3.81 -0.26 -10.95
N ARG A 230 3.25 0.93 -11.09
CA ARG A 230 3.89 2.02 -11.83
C ARG A 230 4.09 3.21 -10.92
N LEU A 231 5.35 3.54 -10.65
CA LEU A 231 5.72 4.78 -9.98
C LEU A 231 5.95 5.88 -11.02
N GLN A 232 5.36 7.03 -10.79
CA GLN A 232 5.50 8.22 -11.63
C GLN A 232 5.71 9.46 -10.77
N HIS A 233 6.42 10.46 -11.29
CA HIS A 233 6.48 11.80 -10.72
C HIS A 233 5.20 12.53 -11.10
N VAL A 234 4.60 13.27 -10.15
CA VAL A 234 3.28 13.93 -10.32
C VAL A 234 3.26 15.37 -9.79
N GLY A 235 4.38 15.82 -9.22
CA GLY A 235 4.60 17.18 -8.73
C GLY A 235 5.57 17.94 -9.60
#